data_e3ce78275ada2f9cdc0748c8ae0061f9
#
_entry.id   e3ce78275ada2f9cdc0748c8ae0061f9
#
_cell.length_a   1.000
_cell.length_b   1.000
_cell.length_c   1.000
_cell.angle_alpha   90.00
_cell.angle_beta   90.00
_cell.angle_gamma   90.00
#
_symmetry.space_group_name_H-M   'P 1'
#
loop_
_entity.id
_entity.type
_entity.pdbx_description
1 polymer ?
#
loop_
_entity_poly.entity_id
_entity_poly.type
_entity_poly.pdbx_seq_one_letter_code
_entity_poly.pdbx_strand_id
1 'polypeptide(L)'
;MPAYNTSEFKKGLKVQIDGDPYIMIECNFVKPGKGQALYKCKLRNLLRGTVLDRTYKSGDSLDAADITTIEAQFLYKQGDLFVFMDNASFEQYELSKEQVDDAWKWIKEGTVCSMLLYNGNPISMEPPNHMVLRIEYAEPSVRGNTATNLTKPVKLETGAEVIVPAFIDQGDLIKVDTRTGEYLERVKE
;
A
#
# COMPACT_ATOMS: atom_id res chain seq x y z
N MET A 1 2.18 -11.64 -25.50
CA MET A 1 1.88 -11.59 -24.05
C MET A 1 0.70 -12.49 -23.75
N PRO A 2 0.66 -13.16 -22.59
CA PRO A 2 -0.51 -13.94 -22.22
C PRO A 2 -1.73 -13.03 -22.12
N ALA A 3 -2.88 -13.55 -22.52
CA ALA A 3 -4.16 -12.86 -22.41
C ALA A 3 -5.10 -13.67 -21.51
N TYR A 4 -5.96 -12.99 -20.78
CA TYR A 4 -6.97 -13.59 -19.93
C TYR A 4 -8.34 -13.52 -20.61
N ASN A 5 -9.02 -14.64 -20.67
CA ASN A 5 -10.41 -14.70 -21.12
C ASN A 5 -11.36 -14.29 -19.98
N THR A 6 -12.57 -13.88 -20.33
CA THR A 6 -13.58 -13.46 -19.35
C THR A 6 -13.88 -14.50 -18.28
N SER A 7 -13.72 -15.79 -18.57
CA SER A 7 -13.87 -16.87 -17.57
C SER A 7 -12.81 -16.87 -16.46
N GLU A 8 -11.70 -16.18 -16.70
CA GLU A 8 -10.58 -16.05 -15.76
C GLU A 8 -10.66 -14.75 -14.93
N PHE A 9 -11.60 -13.87 -15.27
CA PHE A 9 -11.73 -12.57 -14.62
C PHE A 9 -12.10 -12.72 -13.14
N LYS A 10 -11.28 -12.14 -12.29
CA LYS A 10 -11.46 -12.16 -10.83
C LYS A 10 -10.77 -10.97 -10.19
N LYS A 11 -11.17 -10.64 -8.99
CA LYS A 11 -10.49 -9.63 -8.16
C LYS A 11 -9.01 -9.96 -8.01
N GLY A 12 -8.18 -8.94 -8.17
CA GLY A 12 -6.72 -9.05 -8.09
C GLY A 12 -6.02 -9.35 -9.42
N LEU A 13 -6.78 -9.64 -10.49
CA LEU A 13 -6.20 -9.86 -11.82
C LEU A 13 -5.58 -8.56 -12.35
N LYS A 14 -4.35 -8.67 -12.85
CA LYS A 14 -3.61 -7.52 -13.41
C LYS A 14 -3.59 -7.62 -14.92
N VAL A 15 -4.18 -6.62 -15.55
CA VAL A 15 -4.41 -6.57 -17.01
C VAL A 15 -3.91 -5.27 -17.59
N GLN A 16 -3.66 -5.26 -18.89
CA GLN A 16 -3.26 -4.07 -19.64
C GLN A 16 -4.43 -3.56 -20.47
N ILE A 17 -4.72 -2.28 -20.36
CA ILE A 17 -5.75 -1.58 -21.16
C ILE A 17 -5.13 -0.29 -21.69
N ASP A 18 -5.15 -0.12 -23.00
CA ASP A 18 -4.60 1.07 -23.69
C ASP A 18 -3.15 1.42 -23.26
N GLY A 19 -2.33 0.40 -23.00
CA GLY A 19 -0.93 0.55 -22.60
C GLY A 19 -0.69 0.77 -21.12
N ASP A 20 -1.74 1.00 -20.33
CA ASP A 20 -1.64 1.19 -18.86
C ASP A 20 -1.95 -0.12 -18.12
N PRO A 21 -1.29 -0.38 -16.98
CA PRO A 21 -1.60 -1.51 -16.12
C PRO A 21 -2.78 -1.20 -15.20
N TYR A 22 -3.70 -2.16 -15.11
CA TYR A 22 -4.86 -2.11 -14.24
C TYR A 22 -4.93 -3.33 -13.34
N ILE A 23 -5.46 -3.15 -12.14
CA ILE A 23 -5.87 -4.23 -11.25
C ILE A 23 -7.39 -4.31 -11.22
N MET A 24 -7.93 -5.51 -11.40
CA MET A 24 -9.36 -5.75 -11.28
C MET A 24 -9.75 -5.77 -9.80
N ILE A 25 -10.49 -4.77 -9.36
CA ILE A 25 -10.92 -4.65 -7.95
C ILE A 25 -12.26 -5.32 -7.69
N GLU A 26 -13.08 -5.44 -8.71
CA GLU A 26 -14.38 -6.11 -8.66
C GLU A 26 -14.71 -6.72 -10.03
N CYS A 27 -15.32 -7.88 -10.05
CA CYS A 27 -15.84 -8.48 -11.26
C CYS A 27 -17.12 -9.28 -10.93
N ASN A 28 -18.24 -8.89 -11.54
CA ASN A 28 -19.54 -9.48 -11.35
C ASN A 28 -20.03 -10.13 -12.65
N PHE A 29 -20.30 -11.43 -12.57
CA PHE A 29 -20.91 -12.19 -13.66
C PHE A 29 -22.41 -11.98 -13.68
N VAL A 30 -22.94 -11.57 -14.83
CA VAL A 30 -24.39 -11.39 -15.05
C VAL A 30 -24.81 -12.21 -16.26
N LYS A 31 -25.73 -13.15 -16.03
CA LYS A 31 -26.34 -13.94 -17.08
C LYS A 31 -27.79 -13.47 -17.26
N PRO A 32 -28.09 -12.63 -18.27
CA PRO A 32 -29.46 -12.25 -18.56
C PRO A 32 -30.27 -13.47 -19.06
N GLY A 33 -31.56 -13.49 -18.82
CA GLY A 33 -32.46 -14.60 -19.25
C GLY A 33 -32.50 -14.83 -20.77
N LYS A 34 -32.24 -13.79 -21.54
CA LYS A 34 -32.02 -13.83 -22.99
C LYS A 34 -30.79 -13.01 -23.31
N GLY A 35 -29.80 -13.62 -23.97
CA GLY A 35 -28.59 -12.96 -24.44
C GLY A 35 -27.30 -13.56 -23.89
N GLN A 36 -26.20 -12.94 -24.28
CA GLN A 36 -24.84 -13.35 -23.92
C GLN A 36 -24.51 -12.97 -22.46
N ALA A 37 -23.77 -13.83 -21.78
CA ALA A 37 -23.27 -13.52 -20.44
C ALA A 37 -22.34 -12.28 -20.44
N LEU A 38 -22.46 -11.47 -19.42
CA LEU A 38 -21.73 -10.23 -19.24
C LEU A 38 -20.89 -10.27 -17.95
N TYR A 39 -19.73 -9.65 -18.01
CA TYR A 39 -18.82 -9.44 -16.87
C TYR A 39 -18.69 -7.95 -16.60
N LYS A 40 -19.27 -7.48 -15.49
CA LYS A 40 -19.15 -6.09 -15.07
C LYS A 40 -17.96 -5.95 -14.13
N CYS A 41 -16.92 -5.27 -14.58
CA CYS A 41 -15.66 -5.15 -13.89
C CYS A 41 -15.36 -3.71 -13.48
N LYS A 42 -14.84 -3.53 -12.27
CA LYS A 42 -14.17 -2.31 -11.83
C LYS A 42 -12.67 -2.55 -11.85
N LEU A 43 -11.97 -1.64 -12.49
CA LEU A 43 -10.52 -1.72 -12.68
C LEU A 43 -9.89 -0.43 -12.17
N ARG A 44 -8.81 -0.56 -11.41
CA ARG A 44 -8.02 0.59 -10.96
C ARG A 44 -6.74 0.68 -11.76
N ASN A 45 -6.48 1.83 -12.34
CA ASN A 45 -5.22 2.14 -12.99
C ASN A 45 -4.09 2.17 -11.94
N LEU A 46 -3.05 1.36 -12.13
CA LEU A 46 -1.95 1.25 -11.17
C LEU A 46 -0.96 2.42 -11.24
N LEU A 47 -0.97 3.20 -12.33
CA LEU A 47 -0.13 4.39 -12.49
C LEU A 47 -0.81 5.65 -11.96
N ARG A 48 -2.13 5.77 -12.15
CA ARG A 48 -2.88 7.02 -11.90
C ARG A 48 -3.86 6.91 -10.73
N GLY A 49 -4.16 5.69 -10.26
CA GLY A 49 -5.13 5.43 -9.20
C GLY A 49 -6.60 5.60 -9.60
N THR A 50 -6.89 6.02 -10.83
CA THR A 50 -8.26 6.21 -11.31
C THR A 50 -8.98 4.88 -11.46
N VAL A 51 -10.30 4.89 -11.23
CA VAL A 51 -11.15 3.71 -11.35
C VAL A 51 -11.97 3.78 -12.63
N LEU A 52 -12.02 2.67 -13.35
CA LEU A 52 -12.72 2.49 -14.61
C LEU A 52 -13.75 1.38 -14.46
N ASP A 53 -14.99 1.64 -14.84
CA ASP A 53 -16.04 0.63 -14.96
C ASP A 53 -16.12 0.14 -16.42
N ARG A 54 -15.98 -1.18 -16.63
CA ARG A 54 -16.08 -1.81 -17.95
C ARG A 54 -16.96 -3.05 -17.91
N THR A 55 -17.68 -3.25 -18.99
CA THR A 55 -18.49 -4.46 -19.20
C THR A 55 -17.91 -5.23 -20.39
N TYR A 56 -17.61 -6.51 -20.14
CA TYR A 56 -17.09 -7.43 -21.16
C TYR A 56 -18.12 -8.51 -21.46
N LYS A 57 -18.15 -8.98 -22.69
CA LYS A 57 -18.99 -10.08 -23.13
C LYS A 57 -18.25 -11.41 -22.96
N SER A 58 -18.97 -12.48 -22.78
CA SER A 58 -18.37 -13.83 -22.78
C SER A 58 -17.61 -14.04 -24.09
N GLY A 59 -16.33 -14.41 -24.00
CA GLY A 59 -15.43 -14.55 -25.14
C GLY A 59 -14.48 -13.37 -25.39
N ASP A 60 -14.69 -12.23 -24.73
CA ASP A 60 -13.71 -11.15 -24.72
C ASP A 60 -12.43 -11.55 -23.97
N SER A 61 -11.33 -10.89 -24.25
CA SER A 61 -10.05 -11.10 -23.58
C SER A 61 -9.37 -9.77 -23.27
N LEU A 62 -8.51 -9.78 -22.26
CA LEU A 62 -7.62 -8.66 -21.90
C LEU A 62 -6.19 -9.18 -21.83
N ASP A 63 -5.24 -8.38 -22.31
CA ASP A 63 -3.83 -8.71 -22.18
C ASP A 63 -3.41 -8.67 -20.70
N ALA A 64 -2.52 -9.58 -20.31
CA ALA A 64 -1.90 -9.55 -18.99
C ALA A 64 -0.95 -8.36 -18.90
N ALA A 65 -0.95 -7.66 -17.76
CA ALA A 65 0.07 -6.66 -17.49
C ALA A 65 1.35 -7.34 -17.00
N ASP A 66 2.51 -6.87 -17.47
CA ASP A 66 3.82 -7.32 -16.98
C ASP A 66 4.13 -6.63 -15.65
N ILE A 67 3.53 -7.15 -14.58
CA ILE A 67 3.72 -6.69 -13.21
C ILE A 67 4.53 -7.72 -12.44
N THR A 68 5.65 -7.29 -11.90
CA THR A 68 6.49 -8.06 -10.99
C THR A 68 6.45 -7.43 -9.60
N THR A 69 6.33 -8.24 -8.58
CA THR A 69 6.46 -7.82 -7.18
C THR A 69 7.80 -8.27 -6.64
N ILE A 70 8.55 -7.34 -6.06
CA ILE A 70 9.84 -7.61 -5.41
C ILE A 70 9.83 -7.18 -3.95
N GLU A 71 10.76 -7.70 -3.16
CA GLU A 71 11.07 -7.20 -1.82
C GLU A 71 12.23 -6.22 -1.93
N ALA A 72 11.98 -4.96 -1.57
CA ALA A 72 12.96 -3.90 -1.62
C ALA A 72 13.11 -3.21 -0.28
N GLN A 73 14.35 -3.02 0.12
CA GLN A 73 14.73 -2.36 1.37
C GLN A 73 14.80 -0.86 1.16
N PHE A 74 14.13 -0.10 2.02
CA PHE A 74 14.29 1.35 2.04
C PHE A 74 15.68 1.73 2.52
N LEU A 75 16.41 2.51 1.76
CA LEU A 75 17.75 2.96 2.09
C LEU A 75 17.75 4.37 2.70
N TYR A 76 17.31 5.34 1.93
CA TYR A 76 17.28 6.74 2.36
C TYR A 76 16.36 7.60 1.49
N LYS A 77 16.11 8.80 1.96
CA LYS A 77 15.39 9.84 1.21
C LYS A 77 16.39 10.87 0.69
N GLN A 78 16.30 11.21 -0.58
CA GLN A 78 17.09 12.24 -1.24
C GLN A 78 16.17 13.29 -1.87
N GLY A 79 16.00 14.42 -1.21
CA GLY A 79 15.00 15.40 -1.62
C GLY A 79 13.59 14.82 -1.57
N ASP A 80 12.89 14.80 -2.70
CA ASP A 80 11.56 14.19 -2.85
C ASP A 80 11.58 12.76 -3.38
N LEU A 81 12.78 12.17 -3.51
CA LEU A 81 12.96 10.79 -3.95
C LEU A 81 13.23 9.86 -2.76
N PHE A 82 12.63 8.70 -2.81
CA PHE A 82 12.85 7.60 -1.86
C PHE A 82 13.60 6.48 -2.57
N VAL A 83 14.77 6.14 -2.04
CA VAL A 83 15.67 5.15 -2.65
C VAL A 83 15.50 3.81 -1.96
N PHE A 84 15.27 2.78 -2.75
CA PHE A 84 15.10 1.40 -2.33
C PHE A 84 16.12 0.51 -3.03
N MET A 85 16.43 -0.63 -2.45
CA MET A 85 17.30 -1.64 -3.04
C MET A 85 16.59 -3.00 -3.04
N ASP A 86 16.53 -3.64 -4.20
CA ASP A 86 16.05 -5.02 -4.33
C ASP A 86 16.94 -5.96 -3.52
N ASN A 87 16.35 -6.75 -2.64
CA ASN A 87 17.08 -7.67 -1.79
C ASN A 87 17.71 -8.85 -2.57
N ALA A 88 17.24 -9.15 -3.75
CA ALA A 88 17.73 -10.24 -4.58
C ALA A 88 18.78 -9.79 -5.60
N SER A 89 18.52 -8.72 -6.35
CA SER A 89 19.40 -8.24 -7.41
C SER A 89 20.37 -7.14 -6.97
N PHE A 90 20.12 -6.52 -5.82
CA PHE A 90 20.83 -5.33 -5.30
C PHE A 90 20.70 -4.08 -6.20
N GLU A 91 19.80 -4.11 -7.17
CA GLU A 91 19.49 -2.94 -7.97
C GLU A 91 18.76 -1.89 -7.13
N GLN A 92 19.09 -0.63 -7.38
CA GLN A 92 18.43 0.50 -6.70
C GLN A 92 17.32 1.07 -7.56
N TYR A 93 16.22 1.42 -6.89
CA TYR A 93 15.04 2.03 -7.49
C TYR A 93 14.70 3.31 -6.76
N GLU A 94 14.26 4.31 -7.51
CA GLU A 94 13.81 5.58 -6.97
C GLU A 94 12.31 5.72 -7.18
N LEU A 95 11.60 6.07 -6.10
CA LEU A 95 10.19 6.40 -6.12
C LEU A 95 9.99 7.86 -5.74
N SER A 96 9.09 8.55 -6.46
CA SER A 96 8.70 9.91 -6.10
C SER A 96 7.83 9.90 -4.85
N LYS A 97 7.67 11.07 -4.24
CA LYS A 97 6.78 11.26 -3.09
C LYS A 97 5.34 10.85 -3.40
N GLU A 98 4.86 11.13 -4.62
CA GLU A 98 3.52 10.75 -5.06
C GLU A 98 3.36 9.22 -5.17
N GLN A 99 4.40 8.52 -5.62
CA GLN A 99 4.39 7.05 -5.73
C GLN A 99 4.46 6.36 -4.36
N VAL A 100 5.18 6.94 -3.41
CA VAL A 100 5.28 6.45 -2.03
C VAL A 100 4.01 6.78 -1.24
N ASP A 101 3.38 7.94 -1.55
CA ASP A 101 2.18 8.44 -0.90
C ASP A 101 2.29 8.38 0.63
N ASP A 102 1.28 7.94 1.33
CA ASP A 102 1.25 7.86 2.80
C ASP A 102 2.19 6.81 3.41
N ALA A 103 2.78 5.92 2.61
CA ALA A 103 3.69 4.89 3.10
C ALA A 103 4.94 5.46 3.79
N TRP A 104 5.36 6.69 3.45
CA TRP A 104 6.50 7.36 4.10
C TRP A 104 6.34 7.45 5.63
N LYS A 105 5.11 7.49 6.13
CA LYS A 105 4.79 7.58 7.56
C LYS A 105 5.29 6.39 8.36
N TRP A 106 5.50 5.26 7.70
CA TRP A 106 5.73 3.98 8.35
C TRP A 106 7.10 3.38 8.07
N ILE A 107 7.85 3.92 7.10
CA ILE A 107 9.14 3.37 6.71
C ILE A 107 10.31 4.13 7.33
N LYS A 108 11.30 3.37 7.75
CA LYS A 108 12.60 3.86 8.20
C LYS A 108 13.70 3.08 7.48
N GLU A 109 14.94 3.57 7.55
CA GLU A 109 16.09 2.89 6.95
C GLU A 109 16.12 1.41 7.34
N GLY A 110 16.28 0.54 6.36
CA GLY A 110 16.29 -0.90 6.53
C GLY A 110 14.92 -1.57 6.47
N THR A 111 13.81 -0.83 6.37
CA THR A 111 12.47 -1.43 6.23
C THR A 111 12.35 -2.15 4.89
N VAL A 112 12.00 -3.43 4.94
CA VAL A 112 11.72 -4.23 3.73
C VAL A 112 10.25 -4.04 3.33
N CYS A 113 10.06 -3.52 2.12
CA CYS A 113 8.75 -3.22 1.54
C CYS A 113 8.48 -4.11 0.34
N SER A 114 7.20 -4.30 0.03
CA SER A 114 6.78 -4.89 -1.23
C SER A 114 6.72 -3.81 -2.31
N MET A 115 7.41 -3.99 -3.42
CA MET A 115 7.46 -3.03 -4.53
C MET A 115 6.90 -3.64 -5.79
N LEU A 116 6.03 -2.90 -6.49
CA LEU A 116 5.47 -3.25 -7.77
C LEU A 116 6.30 -2.65 -8.90
N LEU A 117 6.75 -3.50 -9.82
CA LEU A 117 7.42 -3.10 -11.06
C LEU A 117 6.49 -3.36 -12.25
N TYR A 118 6.38 -2.39 -13.14
CA TYR A 118 5.71 -2.52 -14.43
C TYR A 118 6.73 -2.34 -15.54
N ASN A 119 6.91 -3.38 -16.37
CA ASN A 119 7.96 -3.43 -17.38
C ASN A 119 9.35 -3.09 -16.82
N GLY A 120 9.64 -3.56 -15.58
CA GLY A 120 10.90 -3.29 -14.89
C GLY A 120 11.01 -1.93 -14.20
N ASN A 121 10.01 -1.05 -14.32
CA ASN A 121 10.00 0.26 -13.69
C ASN A 121 9.16 0.27 -12.40
N PRO A 122 9.65 0.88 -11.30
CA PRO A 122 8.89 0.93 -10.07
C PRO A 122 7.69 1.86 -10.20
N ILE A 123 6.52 1.40 -9.77
CA ILE A 123 5.28 2.16 -9.84
C ILE A 123 4.66 2.45 -8.48
N SER A 124 4.82 1.55 -7.52
CA SER A 124 4.32 1.71 -6.15
C SER A 124 5.05 0.82 -5.17
N MET A 125 4.89 1.10 -3.89
CA MET A 125 5.39 0.25 -2.81
C MET A 125 4.36 0.16 -1.69
N GLU A 126 4.43 -0.92 -0.95
CA GLU A 126 3.62 -1.16 0.25
C GLU A 126 4.55 -1.48 1.41
N PRO A 127 4.41 -0.80 2.57
CA PRO A 127 5.15 -1.13 3.77
C PRO A 127 4.65 -2.44 4.38
N PRO A 128 5.37 -3.06 5.32
CA PRO A 128 4.84 -4.15 6.11
C PRO A 128 3.54 -3.73 6.81
N ASN A 129 2.61 -4.66 6.99
CA ASN A 129 1.33 -4.38 7.64
C ASN A 129 1.45 -3.85 9.07
N HIS A 130 2.55 -4.20 9.74
CA HIS A 130 2.86 -3.78 11.09
C HIS A 130 4.29 -3.25 11.16
N MET A 131 4.46 -2.12 11.84
CA MET A 131 5.76 -1.54 12.09
C MET A 131 5.94 -1.23 13.57
N VAL A 132 7.17 -1.43 14.05
CA VAL A 132 7.59 -1.00 15.38
C VAL A 132 8.40 0.28 15.22
N LEU A 133 7.88 1.37 15.77
CA LEU A 133 8.43 2.71 15.62
C LEU A 133 8.59 3.37 17.00
N ARG A 134 9.65 4.18 17.14
CA ARG A 134 9.93 4.94 18.36
C ARG A 134 9.17 6.25 18.35
N ILE A 135 8.66 6.62 19.51
CA ILE A 135 8.05 7.94 19.71
C ILE A 135 9.15 8.97 19.87
N GLU A 136 9.22 9.90 18.92
CA GLU A 136 10.17 11.02 18.94
C GLU A 136 9.72 12.12 19.89
N TYR A 137 8.42 12.41 19.92
CA TYR A 137 7.84 13.43 20.79
C TYR A 137 6.45 13.02 21.29
N ALA A 138 6.24 13.20 22.58
CA ALA A 138 4.95 13.06 23.23
C ALA A 138 4.79 14.12 24.31
N GLU A 139 3.61 14.75 24.36
CA GLU A 139 3.30 15.63 25.50
C GLU A 139 3.25 14.82 26.80
N PRO A 140 3.80 15.36 27.92
CA PRO A 140 3.71 14.69 29.20
C PRO A 140 2.25 14.50 29.61
N SER A 141 1.93 13.33 30.15
CA SER A 141 0.60 13.08 30.72
C SER A 141 0.39 13.96 31.93
N VAL A 142 -0.66 14.77 31.93
CA VAL A 142 -1.05 15.56 33.09
C VAL A 142 -1.62 14.61 34.15
N ARG A 143 -0.92 14.45 35.27
CA ARG A 143 -1.41 13.68 36.43
C ARG A 143 -2.65 14.39 37.00
N GLY A 144 -3.80 13.72 36.99
CA GLY A 144 -5.03 14.22 37.61
C GLY A 144 -6.31 14.01 36.83
N ASN A 145 -6.24 13.57 35.60
CA ASN A 145 -7.43 13.22 34.83
C ASN A 145 -7.75 11.72 34.99
N THR A 146 -8.81 11.43 35.75
CA THR A 146 -9.28 10.08 36.07
C THR A 146 -10.14 9.44 34.96
N ALA A 147 -10.19 10.02 33.74
CA ALA A 147 -10.91 9.45 32.61
C ALA A 147 -10.14 8.25 32.04
N THR A 148 -10.76 7.09 32.05
CA THR A 148 -10.17 5.78 31.73
C THR A 148 -9.84 5.55 30.26
N ASN A 149 -10.14 6.47 29.34
CA ASN A 149 -9.94 6.33 27.89
C ASN A 149 -9.30 7.58 27.26
N LEU A 150 -8.32 8.18 27.93
CA LEU A 150 -7.61 9.32 27.37
C LEU A 150 -6.62 8.85 26.31
N THR A 151 -6.67 9.50 25.17
CA THR A 151 -5.69 9.37 24.09
C THR A 151 -4.99 10.70 23.85
N LYS A 152 -3.83 10.65 23.23
CA LYS A 152 -3.06 11.83 22.84
C LYS A 152 -2.35 11.61 21.51
N PRO A 153 -2.12 12.69 20.73
CA PRO A 153 -1.27 12.60 19.54
C PRO A 153 0.20 12.53 19.96
N VAL A 154 0.97 11.72 19.25
CA VAL A 154 2.42 11.63 19.38
C VAL A 154 3.06 11.69 18.02
N LYS A 155 4.31 12.15 17.97
CA LYS A 155 5.13 12.16 16.75
C LYS A 155 6.10 10.99 16.77
N LEU A 156 6.12 10.23 15.69
CA LEU A 156 7.02 9.11 15.50
C LEU A 156 8.38 9.55 14.92
N GLU A 157 9.38 8.67 15.04
CA GLU A 157 10.72 8.86 14.45
C GLU A 157 10.71 9.11 12.93
N THR A 158 9.65 8.67 12.24
CA THR A 158 9.41 8.92 10.81
C THR A 158 8.86 10.30 10.51
N GLY A 159 8.43 11.06 11.53
CA GLY A 159 7.74 12.33 11.41
C GLY A 159 6.23 12.22 11.31
N ALA A 160 5.67 11.02 11.27
CA ALA A 160 4.22 10.80 11.26
C ALA A 160 3.60 11.02 12.64
N GLU A 161 2.32 11.41 12.67
CA GLU A 161 1.54 11.53 13.90
C GLU A 161 0.59 10.34 14.05
N VAL A 162 0.49 9.81 15.27
CA VAL A 162 -0.41 8.71 15.64
C VAL A 162 -1.10 9.04 16.96
N ILE A 163 -2.34 8.62 17.10
CA ILE A 163 -3.09 8.72 18.35
C ILE A 163 -2.80 7.47 19.18
N VAL A 164 -2.35 7.68 20.41
CA VAL A 164 -1.98 6.62 21.36
C VAL A 164 -2.66 6.82 22.70
N PRO A 165 -2.76 5.77 23.55
CA PRO A 165 -3.20 5.92 24.93
C PRO A 165 -2.31 6.92 25.70
N ALA A 166 -2.90 7.64 26.64
CA ALA A 166 -2.22 8.71 27.39
C ALA A 166 -0.98 8.23 28.17
N PHE A 167 -0.89 6.94 28.53
CA PHE A 167 0.25 6.38 29.28
C PHE A 167 1.51 6.16 28.43
N ILE A 168 1.44 6.33 27.12
CA ILE A 168 2.58 6.20 26.23
C ILE A 168 3.44 7.46 26.32
N ASP A 169 4.74 7.28 26.51
CA ASP A 169 5.71 8.36 26.68
C ASP A 169 6.69 8.49 25.52
N GLN A 170 7.36 9.63 25.47
CA GLN A 170 8.46 9.86 24.54
C GLN A 170 9.56 8.81 24.76
N GLY A 171 10.09 8.26 23.67
CA GLY A 171 11.11 7.21 23.72
C GLY A 171 10.54 5.80 23.71
N ASP A 172 9.25 5.62 23.99
CA ASP A 172 8.60 4.31 23.89
C ASP A 172 8.60 3.75 22.46
N LEU A 173 8.68 2.43 22.35
CA LEU A 173 8.44 1.72 21.11
C LEU A 173 6.98 1.29 21.04
N ILE A 174 6.34 1.59 19.92
CA ILE A 174 4.97 1.18 19.67
C ILE A 174 4.85 0.40 18.39
N LYS A 175 3.94 -0.53 18.35
CA LYS A 175 3.53 -1.24 17.15
C LYS A 175 2.29 -0.58 16.58
N VAL A 176 2.34 -0.28 15.29
CA VAL A 176 1.25 0.34 14.55
C VAL A 176 0.81 -0.54 13.39
N ASP A 177 -0.48 -0.49 13.06
CA ASP A 177 -1.00 -1.06 11.83
C ASP A 177 -0.84 -0.01 10.71
N THR A 178 -0.01 -0.29 9.73
CA THR A 178 0.30 0.66 8.65
C THR A 178 -0.84 0.86 7.67
N ARG A 179 -1.80 -0.06 7.65
CA ARG A 179 -2.98 0.00 6.76
C ARG A 179 -4.03 0.97 7.29
N THR A 180 -4.17 1.08 8.62
CA THR A 180 -5.16 1.92 9.29
C THR A 180 -4.53 3.14 9.97
N GLY A 181 -3.23 3.09 10.26
CA GLY A 181 -2.53 4.11 11.04
C GLY A 181 -2.79 4.05 12.54
N GLU A 182 -3.35 2.93 13.02
CA GLU A 182 -3.75 2.77 14.41
C GLU A 182 -2.64 2.17 15.27
N TYR A 183 -2.55 2.67 16.51
CA TYR A 183 -1.75 2.07 17.57
C TYR A 183 -2.31 0.68 17.92
N LEU A 184 -1.42 -0.30 18.06
CA LEU A 184 -1.79 -1.65 18.47
C LEU A 184 -1.33 -1.94 19.90
N GLU A 185 -0.05 -1.78 20.17
CA GLU A 185 0.53 -2.11 21.47
C GLU A 185 1.86 -1.38 21.72
N ARG A 186 2.23 -1.27 22.99
CA ARG A 186 3.57 -0.85 23.41
C ARG A 186 4.50 -2.07 23.37
N VAL A 187 5.65 -1.91 22.74
CA VAL A 187 6.68 -2.95 22.64
C VAL A 187 7.73 -2.70 23.70
N LYS A 188 8.11 -3.75 24.44
CA LYS A 188 9.26 -3.70 25.37
C LYS A 188 10.55 -3.92 24.58
N GLU A 189 11.59 -3.17 24.94
CA GLU A 189 12.96 -3.41 24.45
C GLU A 189 13.50 -4.75 24.95
#